data_7fe0e3ac61d1f4b2fdfd12789e212931
#
_entry.id   7fe0e3ac61d1f4b2fdfd12789e212931
#
_cell.length_a   1.000
_cell.length_b   1.000
_cell.length_c   1.000
_cell.angle_alpha   90.00
_cell.angle_beta   90.00
_cell.angle_gamma   90.00
#
_symmetry.space_group_name_H-M   'P 1'
#
loop_
_entity.id
_entity.type
_entity.pdbx_description
1 polymer ?
#
loop_
_entity_poly.entity_id
_entity_poly.type
_entity_poly.pdbx_seq_one_letter_code
_entity_poly.pdbx_strand_id
1 'polypeptide(L)'
;MDNKEDYIKRRMLEEQLDDNKKKLKKLERLEELNNKEQYRSHRLKEQLYHIFGREYNRQMDIISYCEELSRKNLTKRKNTLLDEEADLKIKYNKLKK
;
A
#
# COMPACT_ATOMS: atom_id res chain seq x y z
N MET A 1 -34.15 -16.03 18.17
CA MET A 1 -32.86 -16.55 17.76
C MET A 1 -32.60 -16.22 16.31
N ASP A 2 -31.65 -15.37 16.10
CA ASP A 2 -31.48 -14.73 14.80
C ASP A 2 -30.33 -15.31 14.02
N ASN A 3 -30.39 -16.63 13.76
CA ASN A 3 -29.41 -17.33 12.94
C ASN A 3 -29.29 -16.72 11.53
N LYS A 4 -30.41 -16.15 11.04
CA LYS A 4 -30.40 -15.45 9.75
C LYS A 4 -29.62 -14.15 9.80
N GLU A 5 -29.79 -13.35 10.86
CA GLU A 5 -29.04 -12.09 11.03
C GLU A 5 -27.56 -12.36 11.18
N ASP A 6 -27.19 -13.34 11.99
CA ASP A 6 -25.79 -13.74 12.18
C ASP A 6 -25.16 -14.27 10.90
N TYR A 7 -25.93 -15.02 10.12
CA TYR A 7 -25.51 -15.50 8.82
C TYR A 7 -25.24 -14.35 7.85
N ILE A 8 -26.17 -13.40 7.78
CA ILE A 8 -26.03 -12.22 6.92
C ILE A 8 -24.82 -11.37 7.34
N LYS A 9 -24.65 -11.14 8.64
CA LYS A 9 -23.50 -10.38 9.17
C LYS A 9 -22.17 -11.06 8.85
N ARG A 10 -22.10 -12.39 9.01
CA ARG A 10 -20.90 -13.14 8.64
C ARG A 10 -20.58 -13.03 7.16
N ARG A 11 -21.61 -13.14 6.34
CA ARG A 11 -21.48 -13.02 4.89
C ARG A 11 -20.93 -11.65 4.49
N MET A 12 -21.47 -10.61 5.08
CA MET A 12 -21.00 -9.23 4.84
C MET A 12 -19.54 -9.05 5.27
N LEU A 13 -19.16 -9.61 6.41
CA LEU A 13 -17.78 -9.53 6.89
C LEU A 13 -16.82 -10.32 6.00
N GLU A 14 -17.23 -11.49 5.50
CA GLU A 14 -16.45 -12.27 4.55
C GLU A 14 -16.21 -11.50 3.25
N GLU A 15 -17.23 -10.82 2.75
CA GLU A 15 -17.11 -9.99 1.55
C GLU A 15 -16.16 -8.81 1.79
N GLN A 16 -16.27 -8.15 2.94
CA GLN A 16 -15.37 -7.05 3.31
C GLN A 16 -13.93 -7.51 3.46
N LEU A 17 -13.72 -8.69 4.06
CA LEU A 17 -12.39 -9.29 4.18
C LEU A 17 -11.79 -9.63 2.82
N ASP A 18 -12.61 -10.18 1.93
CA ASP A 18 -12.17 -10.51 0.57
C ASP A 18 -11.78 -9.26 -0.21
N ASP A 19 -12.62 -8.22 -0.15
CA ASP A 19 -12.33 -6.94 -0.78
C ASP A 19 -11.04 -6.32 -0.23
N ASN A 20 -10.84 -6.39 1.07
CA ASN A 20 -9.63 -5.88 1.71
C ASN A 20 -8.38 -6.62 1.25
N LYS A 21 -8.46 -7.94 1.12
CA LYS A 21 -7.36 -8.76 0.61
C LYS A 21 -7.00 -8.37 -0.83
N LYS A 22 -8.01 -8.13 -1.66
CA LYS A 22 -7.81 -7.69 -3.05
C LYS A 22 -7.12 -6.32 -3.10
N LYS A 23 -7.53 -5.40 -2.25
CA LYS A 23 -6.90 -4.06 -2.14
C LYS A 23 -5.45 -4.17 -1.68
N LEU A 24 -5.17 -5.04 -0.70
CA LEU A 24 -3.81 -5.28 -0.21
C LEU A 24 -2.90 -5.85 -1.30
N LYS A 25 -3.39 -6.81 -2.08
CA LYS A 25 -2.63 -7.39 -3.19
C LYS A 25 -2.30 -6.35 -4.26
N LYS A 26 -3.27 -5.51 -4.61
CA LYS A 26 -3.04 -4.41 -5.56
C LYS A 26 -1.99 -3.44 -5.03
N LEU A 27 -2.07 -3.11 -3.75
CA LEU A 27 -1.14 -2.17 -3.13
C LEU A 27 0.28 -2.74 -3.08
N GLU A 28 0.44 -4.01 -2.76
CA GLU A 28 1.73 -4.70 -2.77
C GLU A 28 2.35 -4.68 -4.17
N ARG A 29 1.55 -4.92 -5.20
CA ARG A 29 2.00 -4.84 -6.59
C ARG A 29 2.45 -3.43 -6.95
N LEU A 30 1.72 -2.42 -6.50
CA LEU A 30 2.08 -1.01 -6.73
C LEU A 30 3.38 -0.65 -5.99
N GLU A 31 3.58 -1.16 -4.78
CA GLU A 31 4.83 -0.98 -4.03
C GLU A 31 6.02 -1.57 -4.78
N GLU A 32 5.88 -2.79 -5.32
CA GLU A 32 6.94 -3.43 -6.10
C GLU A 32 7.29 -2.63 -7.35
N LEU A 33 6.28 -2.16 -8.08
CA LEU A 33 6.49 -1.34 -9.27
C LEU A 33 7.17 -0.02 -8.91
N ASN A 34 6.74 0.61 -7.82
CA ASN A 34 7.33 1.86 -7.34
C ASN A 34 8.79 1.66 -6.96
N ASN A 35 9.12 0.57 -6.28
CA ASN A 35 10.50 0.25 -5.91
C ASN A 35 11.38 0.04 -7.14
N LYS A 36 10.89 -0.65 -8.16
CA LYS A 36 11.60 -0.85 -9.43
C LYS A 36 11.84 0.47 -10.16
N GLU A 37 10.83 1.34 -10.21
CA GLU A 37 10.94 2.65 -10.83
C GLU A 37 11.93 3.54 -10.08
N GLN A 38 11.93 3.52 -8.75
CA GLN A 38 12.90 4.25 -7.95
C GLN A 38 14.32 3.78 -8.19
N TYR A 39 14.54 2.49 -8.33
CA TYR A 39 15.86 1.93 -8.63
C TYR A 39 16.36 2.40 -10.00
N ARG A 40 15.52 2.33 -11.02
CA ARG A 40 15.85 2.81 -12.36
C ARG A 40 16.12 4.31 -12.37
N SER A 41 15.29 5.06 -11.68
CA SER A 41 15.41 6.52 -11.55
C SER A 41 16.73 6.89 -10.86
N HIS A 42 17.12 6.16 -9.82
CA HIS A 42 18.37 6.39 -9.10
C HIS A 42 19.58 6.16 -10.01
N ARG A 43 19.59 5.09 -10.79
CA ARG A 43 20.67 4.81 -11.74
C ARG A 43 20.77 5.90 -12.81
N LEU A 44 19.63 6.34 -13.33
CA LEU A 44 19.59 7.43 -14.31
C LEU A 44 20.13 8.74 -13.72
N LYS A 45 19.75 9.05 -12.47
CA LYS A 45 20.23 10.23 -11.75
C LYS A 45 21.75 10.23 -11.59
N GLU A 46 22.34 9.11 -11.24
CA GLU A 46 23.79 8.97 -11.12
C GLU A 46 24.50 9.26 -12.44
N GLN A 47 24.00 8.71 -13.54
CA GLN A 47 24.55 8.94 -14.85
C GLN A 47 24.44 10.40 -15.28
N LEU A 48 23.30 11.03 -15.03
CA LEU A 48 23.05 12.42 -15.36
C LEU A 48 23.88 13.36 -14.49
N TYR A 49 24.09 13.02 -13.23
CA TYR A 49 24.97 13.77 -12.34
C TYR A 49 26.40 13.84 -12.89
N HIS A 50 26.92 12.74 -13.40
CA HIS A 50 28.26 12.71 -14.01
C HIS A 50 28.37 13.58 -15.25
N ILE A 51 27.28 13.78 -15.98
CA ILE A 51 27.27 14.59 -17.20
C ILE A 51 27.05 16.06 -16.90
N PHE A 52 26.11 16.41 -16.02
CA PHE A 52 25.64 17.78 -15.82
C PHE A 52 26.14 18.46 -14.54
N GLY A 53 26.66 17.70 -13.57
CA GLY A 53 27.23 18.26 -12.35
C GLY A 53 26.22 18.81 -11.36
N ARG A 54 26.64 19.80 -10.58
CA ARG A 54 25.89 20.30 -9.40
C ARG A 54 24.53 20.94 -9.70
N GLU A 55 24.35 21.57 -10.84
CA GLU A 55 23.07 22.21 -11.19
C GLU A 55 21.94 21.19 -11.32
N TYR A 56 22.28 20.03 -11.77
CA TYR A 56 21.33 18.93 -11.90
C TYR A 56 20.90 18.38 -10.54
N ASN A 57 21.74 18.52 -9.53
CA ASN A 57 21.56 17.94 -8.20
C ASN A 57 20.32 18.49 -7.48
N ARG A 58 20.00 19.78 -7.61
CA ARG A 58 18.83 20.40 -6.97
C ARG A 58 17.53 19.81 -7.47
N GLN A 59 17.41 19.63 -8.78
CA GLN A 59 16.21 19.03 -9.38
C GLN A 59 16.05 17.58 -8.95
N MET A 60 17.16 16.85 -8.84
CA MET A 60 17.16 15.46 -8.39
C MET A 60 16.75 15.31 -6.94
N ASP A 61 17.15 16.24 -6.08
CA ASP A 61 16.75 16.25 -4.68
C ASP A 61 15.23 16.42 -4.52
N ILE A 62 14.63 17.30 -5.33
CA ILE A 62 13.17 17.48 -5.34
C ILE A 62 12.47 16.21 -5.79
N ILE A 63 12.94 15.58 -6.86
CA ILE A 63 12.37 14.34 -7.37
C ILE A 63 12.50 13.22 -6.33
N SER A 64 13.65 13.10 -5.70
CA SER A 64 13.89 12.09 -4.64
C SER A 64 12.97 12.31 -3.44
N TYR A 65 12.73 13.55 -3.05
CA TYR A 65 11.78 13.89 -1.98
C TYR A 65 10.36 13.45 -2.35
N CYS A 66 9.92 13.71 -3.58
CA CYS A 66 8.59 13.32 -4.05
C CYS A 66 8.44 11.79 -4.11
N GLU A 67 9.47 11.08 -4.55
CA GLU A 67 9.49 9.60 -4.58
C GLU A 67 9.37 9.03 -3.16
N GLU A 68 10.10 9.58 -2.21
CA GLU A 68 10.06 9.14 -0.83
C GLU A 68 8.68 9.39 -0.20
N LEU A 69 8.07 10.55 -0.49
CA LEU A 69 6.73 10.87 -0.03
C LEU A 69 5.69 9.88 -0.58
N SER A 70 5.78 9.54 -1.86
CA SER A 70 4.92 8.53 -2.48
C SER A 70 5.05 7.18 -1.79
N ARG A 71 6.29 6.75 -1.51
CA ARG A 71 6.56 5.50 -0.81
C ARG A 71 5.94 5.50 0.59
N LYS A 72 6.10 6.58 1.34
CA LYS A 72 5.50 6.74 2.67
C LYS A 72 3.98 6.65 2.62
N ASN A 73 3.36 7.29 1.64
CA ASN A 73 1.92 7.26 1.46
C ASN A 73 1.40 5.84 1.15
N LEU A 74 2.11 5.10 0.31
CA LEU A 74 1.78 3.70 0.01
C LEU A 74 1.88 2.82 1.26
N THR A 75 2.95 2.96 2.03
CA THR A 75 3.15 2.22 3.28
C THR A 75 2.06 2.55 4.30
N LYS A 76 1.71 3.82 4.44
CA LYS A 76 0.65 4.27 5.35
C LYS A 76 -0.70 3.64 4.95
N ARG A 77 -1.03 3.64 3.67
CA ARG A 77 -2.27 3.04 3.19
C ARG A 77 -2.31 1.54 3.42
N LYS A 78 -1.20 0.86 3.19
CA LYS A 78 -1.05 -0.58 3.46
C LYS A 78 -1.31 -0.89 4.93
N ASN A 79 -0.70 -0.13 5.83
CA ASN A 79 -0.88 -0.32 7.28
C ASN A 79 -2.34 -0.10 7.69
N THR A 80 -3.00 0.90 7.13
CA THR A 80 -4.43 1.15 7.37
C THR A 80 -5.28 -0.06 6.94
N LEU A 81 -5.00 -0.63 5.77
CA LEU A 81 -5.73 -1.81 5.28
C LEU A 81 -5.47 -3.05 6.14
N LEU A 82 -4.25 -3.21 6.64
CA LEU A 82 -3.93 -4.31 7.56
C LEU A 82 -4.66 -4.18 8.89
N ASP A 83 -4.76 -2.96 9.43
CA ASP A 83 -5.52 -2.68 10.65
C ASP A 83 -7.02 -2.96 10.44
N GLU A 84 -7.58 -2.52 9.31
CA GLU A 84 -8.96 -2.83 8.94
C GLU A 84 -9.21 -4.33 8.83
N GLU A 85 -8.27 -5.07 8.24
CA GLU A 85 -8.36 -6.53 8.14
C GLU A 85 -8.37 -7.18 9.52
N ALA A 86 -7.50 -6.74 10.42
CA ALA A 86 -7.46 -7.25 11.79
C ALA A 86 -8.78 -7.02 12.52
N ASP A 87 -9.35 -5.82 12.41
CA ASP A 87 -10.64 -5.48 13.01
C ASP A 87 -11.78 -6.34 12.45
N LEU A 88 -11.79 -6.55 11.14
CA LEU A 88 -12.80 -7.39 10.48
C LEU A 88 -12.69 -8.86 10.92
N LYS A 89 -11.49 -9.36 11.09
CA LYS A 89 -11.25 -10.72 11.60
C LYS A 89 -11.75 -10.89 13.03
N ILE A 90 -11.54 -9.90 13.88
CA ILE A 90 -12.04 -9.92 15.26
C ILE A 90 -13.57 -9.97 15.26
N LYS A 91 -14.22 -9.13 14.47
CA LYS A 91 -15.69 -9.10 14.35
C LYS A 91 -16.23 -10.43 13.84
N TYR A 92 -15.57 -11.00 12.82
CA TYR A 92 -15.96 -12.28 12.24
C TYR A 92 -15.86 -13.40 13.27
N ASN A 93 -14.76 -13.46 14.00
CA ASN A 93 -14.54 -14.48 15.04
C ASN A 93 -15.56 -14.39 16.18
N LYS A 94 -15.98 -13.19 16.55
CA LYS A 94 -17.04 -12.99 17.55
C LYS A 94 -18.37 -13.57 17.09
N LEU A 95 -18.71 -13.45 15.81
CA LEU A 95 -19.94 -14.02 15.27
C LEU A 95 -19.89 -15.54 15.10
N LYS A 96 -18.70 -16.10 15.03
CA LYS A 96 -18.50 -17.53 14.84
C LYS A 96 -18.73 -18.35 16.11
N LYS A 97 -18.74 -17.69 17.26
CA LYS A 97 -19.10 -18.31 18.55
C LYS A 97 -20.61 -18.33 18.71
#